data_7e3d35082e41fd4eb67e0552d19ea874
#
_entry.id   7e3d35082e41fd4eb67e0552d19ea874
#
_cell.length_a   1.000
_cell.length_b   1.000
_cell.length_c   1.000
_cell.angle_alpha   90.00
_cell.angle_beta   90.00
_cell.angle_gamma   90.00
#
_symmetry.space_group_name_H-M   'P 1'
#
loop_
_entity.id
_entity.type
_entity.pdbx_description
1 polymer ?
#
loop_
_entity_poly.entity_id
_entity_poly.type
_entity_poly.pdbx_seq_one_letter_code
_entity_poly.pdbx_strand_id
1 'polypeptide(L)'
;MTSRIALLTREYPPEVYGGAGTHVEYLVRELRRLLNVTVHCWGAPREEPDVESYTAWDELTEPRPEAAALQAISIDLAMAGKVKGSDLAHSHTWYANLGGHLAKLMWSIPHVMTIHSLEPLRPWKAEQLGGGYALSLFCERTAIEAADAVIAVSHGVRKDVLETYPAVDPDRVHVIHNGIDPEVYRRQPSAETLELYGIDAGRPYAFFNGRITRQKGLPLLLAAALQLDTQHQLVVVASSPDTPEIAAEVNRLADRVRAEGRDLVWIDHFIPREHLIHLHSSAIVFVCPSVYEPFGLVILEAMACETAVVASRVGGIPEIVVEGETGFLVDLDPDRPEGFITELASRIRALLDDAELARKMGEAGRDRVVRSFGWPAIAATTAGLYESLLHR
;
A
#
# COMPACT_ATOMS: atom_id res chain seq x y z
N MET A 1 14.26 12.40 -29.16
CA MET A 1 12.95 12.92 -28.69
C MET A 1 12.69 12.24 -27.35
N THR A 2 12.13 12.95 -26.39
CA THR A 2 11.79 12.35 -25.08
C THR A 2 10.60 11.41 -25.26
N SER A 3 10.70 10.19 -24.75
CA SER A 3 9.65 9.17 -24.90
C SER A 3 8.35 9.59 -24.22
N ARG A 4 7.22 9.27 -24.84
CA ARG A 4 5.87 9.58 -24.38
C ARG A 4 5.27 8.35 -23.71
N ILE A 5 5.00 8.45 -22.42
CA ILE A 5 4.49 7.36 -21.59
C ILE A 5 3.03 7.63 -21.25
N ALA A 6 2.14 6.67 -21.54
CA ALA A 6 0.79 6.65 -21.00
C ALA A 6 0.79 5.84 -19.70
N LEU A 7 0.54 6.50 -18.58
CA LEU A 7 0.45 5.83 -17.28
C LEU A 7 -1.03 5.69 -16.91
N LEU A 8 -1.50 4.44 -16.80
CA LEU A 8 -2.90 4.09 -16.56
C LEU A 8 -3.10 3.66 -15.10
N THR A 9 -4.04 4.28 -14.40
CA THR A 9 -4.29 4.00 -12.98
C THR A 9 -5.75 4.26 -12.61
N ARG A 10 -6.20 3.62 -11.53
CA ARG A 10 -7.47 3.99 -10.90
C ARG A 10 -7.34 5.25 -10.07
N GLU A 11 -6.31 5.33 -9.23
CA GLU A 11 -6.13 6.37 -8.23
C GLU A 11 -5.07 7.38 -8.68
N TYR A 12 -5.44 8.66 -8.63
CA TYR A 12 -4.52 9.80 -8.82
C TYR A 12 -5.10 11.02 -8.08
N PRO A 13 -4.26 11.91 -7.52
CA PRO A 13 -4.77 13.08 -6.77
C PRO A 13 -5.84 13.87 -7.54
N PRO A 14 -6.87 14.38 -6.81
CA PRO A 14 -7.09 14.31 -5.37
C PRO A 14 -7.72 13.00 -4.89
N GLU A 15 -8.09 12.07 -5.76
CA GLU A 15 -8.80 10.84 -5.44
C GLU A 15 -7.81 9.70 -5.19
N VAL A 16 -7.21 9.71 -4.00
CA VAL A 16 -6.27 8.69 -3.52
C VAL A 16 -6.79 8.09 -2.22
N TYR A 17 -6.93 6.77 -2.16
CA TYR A 17 -7.35 6.07 -0.95
C TYR A 17 -6.48 4.87 -0.57
N GLY A 18 -5.40 4.64 -1.28
CA GLY A 18 -4.53 3.50 -0.98
C GLY A 18 -3.08 3.73 -1.38
N GLY A 19 -2.24 2.77 -1.01
CA GLY A 19 -0.82 2.82 -1.32
C GLY A 19 -0.50 2.86 -2.82
N ALA A 20 -1.37 2.29 -3.67
CA ALA A 20 -1.18 2.34 -5.12
C ALA A 20 -1.30 3.78 -5.66
N GLY A 21 -2.29 4.54 -5.20
CA GLY A 21 -2.44 5.94 -5.58
C GLY A 21 -1.28 6.82 -5.08
N THR A 22 -0.85 6.62 -3.83
CA THR A 22 0.35 7.29 -3.30
C THR A 22 1.59 6.95 -4.12
N HIS A 23 1.78 5.67 -4.49
CA HIS A 23 2.88 5.26 -5.36
C HIS A 23 2.85 6.01 -6.70
N VAL A 24 1.68 6.04 -7.37
CA VAL A 24 1.54 6.67 -8.68
C VAL A 24 1.79 8.18 -8.59
N GLU A 25 1.27 8.87 -7.58
CA GLU A 25 1.50 10.30 -7.34
C GLU A 25 3.00 10.63 -7.36
N TYR A 26 3.76 9.96 -6.51
CA TYR A 26 5.20 10.24 -6.37
C TYR A 26 6.02 9.74 -7.56
N LEU A 27 5.69 8.57 -8.11
CA LEU A 27 6.37 8.04 -9.29
C LEU A 27 6.19 8.97 -10.50
N VAL A 28 4.98 9.44 -10.78
CA VAL A 28 4.69 10.37 -11.87
C VAL A 28 5.45 11.68 -11.70
N ARG A 29 5.45 12.24 -10.46
CA ARG A 29 6.19 13.47 -10.15
C ARG A 29 7.67 13.36 -10.55
N GLU A 30 8.31 12.24 -10.26
CA GLU A 30 9.72 12.05 -10.58
C GLU A 30 9.94 11.62 -12.04
N LEU A 31 9.06 10.79 -12.62
CA LEU A 31 9.14 10.43 -14.03
C LEU A 31 8.99 11.63 -14.97
N ARG A 32 8.12 12.59 -14.65
CA ARG A 32 7.93 13.84 -15.43
C ARG A 32 9.21 14.71 -15.51
N ARG A 33 10.19 14.47 -14.63
CA ARG A 33 11.52 15.11 -14.72
C ARG A 33 12.41 14.47 -15.78
N LEU A 34 12.08 13.25 -16.21
CA LEU A 34 12.87 12.42 -17.10
C LEU A 34 12.21 12.22 -18.48
N LEU A 35 10.88 12.10 -18.48
CA LEU A 35 10.06 11.64 -19.60
C LEU A 35 8.79 12.50 -19.75
N ASN A 36 8.14 12.40 -20.91
CA ASN A 36 6.81 12.97 -21.12
C ASN A 36 5.75 11.95 -20.62
N VAL A 37 5.11 12.22 -19.49
CA VAL A 37 4.14 11.30 -18.88
C VAL A 37 2.75 11.90 -18.88
N THR A 38 1.82 11.27 -19.59
CA THR A 38 0.38 11.54 -19.49
C THR A 38 -0.25 10.51 -18.55
N VAL A 39 -0.98 10.98 -17.55
CA VAL A 39 -1.71 10.12 -16.64
C VAL A 39 -3.13 9.92 -17.13
N HIS A 40 -3.56 8.67 -17.22
CA HIS A 40 -4.94 8.26 -17.49
C HIS A 40 -5.52 7.67 -16.23
N CYS A 41 -6.46 8.39 -15.56
CA CYS A 41 -7.00 7.99 -14.26
C CYS A 41 -8.54 8.00 -14.24
N TRP A 42 -9.11 7.41 -13.20
CA TRP A 42 -10.55 7.47 -12.97
C TRP A 42 -10.94 8.82 -12.37
N GLY A 43 -12.21 9.19 -12.52
CA GLY A 43 -12.82 10.33 -11.83
C GLY A 43 -13.32 11.43 -12.76
N ALA A 44 -13.69 12.54 -12.15
CA ALA A 44 -14.17 13.73 -12.85
C ALA A 44 -13.07 14.38 -13.72
N PRO A 45 -13.43 15.17 -14.75
CA PRO A 45 -12.47 15.91 -15.55
C PRO A 45 -11.49 16.74 -14.72
N ARG A 46 -10.22 16.76 -15.12
CA ARG A 46 -9.13 17.49 -14.46
C ARG A 46 -8.71 18.69 -15.28
N GLU A 47 -8.29 19.76 -14.59
CA GLU A 47 -7.68 20.94 -15.23
C GLU A 47 -6.16 20.80 -15.38
N GLU A 48 -5.56 19.82 -14.70
CA GLU A 48 -4.11 19.57 -14.75
C GLU A 48 -3.71 19.15 -16.16
N PRO A 49 -2.73 19.81 -16.78
CA PRO A 49 -2.19 19.38 -18.07
C PRO A 49 -1.57 17.99 -17.95
N ASP A 50 -1.66 17.20 -19.00
CA ASP A 50 -1.16 15.82 -19.06
C ASP A 50 -1.85 14.85 -18.06
N VAL A 51 -3.10 15.14 -17.69
CA VAL A 51 -3.99 14.24 -16.95
C VAL A 51 -5.31 14.10 -17.70
N GLU A 52 -5.60 12.87 -18.10
CA GLU A 52 -6.86 12.46 -18.71
C GLU A 52 -7.67 11.62 -17.72
N SER A 53 -8.91 11.98 -17.45
CA SER A 53 -9.76 11.26 -16.52
C SER A 53 -10.97 10.63 -17.18
N TYR A 54 -11.45 9.53 -16.62
CA TYR A 54 -12.49 8.70 -17.20
C TYR A 54 -13.52 8.30 -16.14
N THR A 55 -14.79 8.32 -16.55
CA THR A 55 -15.90 7.76 -15.78
C THR A 55 -16.44 6.49 -16.44
N ALA A 56 -17.01 5.61 -15.64
CA ALA A 56 -17.70 4.43 -16.18
C ALA A 56 -18.89 4.84 -17.06
N TRP A 57 -19.28 3.96 -17.96
CA TRP A 57 -20.48 4.15 -18.77
C TRP A 57 -21.74 4.23 -17.90
N ASP A 58 -22.65 5.11 -18.24
CA ASP A 58 -23.86 5.40 -17.45
C ASP A 58 -24.72 4.15 -17.23
N GLU A 59 -24.76 3.23 -18.19
CA GLU A 59 -25.51 1.97 -18.13
C GLU A 59 -24.98 1.00 -17.06
N LEU A 60 -23.77 1.25 -16.53
CA LEU A 60 -23.12 0.41 -15.52
C LEU A 60 -23.15 1.02 -14.12
N THR A 61 -23.90 2.10 -13.91
CA THR A 61 -23.92 2.83 -12.63
C THR A 61 -24.84 2.23 -11.57
N GLU A 62 -25.66 1.24 -11.92
CA GLU A 62 -26.53 0.57 -10.94
C GLU A 62 -25.72 -0.07 -9.80
N PRO A 63 -26.09 0.18 -8.52
CA PRO A 63 -25.37 -0.33 -7.37
C PRO A 63 -25.58 -1.85 -7.19
N ARG A 64 -24.60 -2.64 -7.64
CA ARG A 64 -24.53 -4.09 -7.46
C ARG A 64 -23.06 -4.52 -7.37
N PRO A 65 -22.70 -5.58 -6.66
CA PRO A 65 -21.31 -5.99 -6.46
C PRO A 65 -20.53 -6.15 -7.77
N GLU A 66 -21.14 -6.74 -8.79
CA GLU A 66 -20.53 -6.98 -10.11
C GLU A 66 -20.28 -5.70 -10.91
N ALA A 67 -21.05 -4.64 -10.65
CA ALA A 67 -20.95 -3.38 -11.39
C ALA A 67 -19.56 -2.78 -11.31
N ALA A 68 -18.87 -2.90 -10.17
CA ALA A 68 -17.51 -2.38 -10.00
C ALA A 68 -16.52 -2.98 -11.01
N ALA A 69 -16.64 -4.26 -11.34
CA ALA A 69 -15.77 -4.91 -12.33
C ALA A 69 -16.14 -4.51 -13.77
N LEU A 70 -17.42 -4.37 -14.08
CA LEU A 70 -17.88 -3.91 -15.39
C LEU A 70 -17.49 -2.44 -15.62
N GLN A 71 -17.62 -1.60 -14.60
CA GLN A 71 -17.16 -0.21 -14.63
C GLN A 71 -15.67 -0.12 -14.92
N ALA A 72 -14.85 -0.97 -14.26
CA ALA A 72 -13.42 -1.03 -14.52
C ALA A 72 -13.14 -1.33 -16.00
N ILE A 73 -13.77 -2.35 -16.56
CA ILE A 73 -13.58 -2.72 -17.97
C ILE A 73 -14.02 -1.60 -18.92
N SER A 74 -15.13 -0.90 -18.64
CA SER A 74 -15.57 0.22 -19.46
C SER A 74 -14.57 1.38 -19.51
N ILE A 75 -13.96 1.67 -18.37
CA ILE A 75 -12.91 2.68 -18.26
C ILE A 75 -11.62 2.22 -18.97
N ASP A 76 -11.25 0.95 -18.82
CA ASP A 76 -10.10 0.37 -19.52
C ASP A 76 -10.22 0.49 -21.04
N LEU A 77 -11.42 0.25 -21.60
CA LEU A 77 -11.70 0.43 -23.02
C LEU A 77 -11.52 1.90 -23.44
N ALA A 78 -12.01 2.84 -22.64
CA ALA A 78 -11.88 4.27 -22.92
C ALA A 78 -10.41 4.72 -22.85
N MET A 79 -9.67 4.29 -21.81
CA MET A 79 -8.24 4.57 -21.67
C MET A 79 -7.44 4.05 -22.85
N ALA A 80 -7.61 2.76 -23.22
CA ALA A 80 -6.91 2.14 -24.33
C ALA A 80 -7.11 2.89 -25.67
N GLY A 81 -8.32 3.42 -25.90
CA GLY A 81 -8.62 4.21 -27.09
C GLY A 81 -7.91 5.57 -27.15
N LYS A 82 -7.53 6.13 -25.98
CA LYS A 82 -6.96 7.48 -25.87
C LYS A 82 -5.43 7.54 -25.84
N VAL A 83 -4.74 6.44 -25.55
CA VAL A 83 -3.27 6.40 -25.48
C VAL A 83 -2.58 6.39 -26.85
N LYS A 84 -3.32 6.57 -27.93
CA LYS A 84 -2.76 6.65 -29.29
C LYS A 84 -1.67 7.71 -29.39
N GLY A 85 -0.50 7.31 -29.87
CA GLY A 85 0.64 8.21 -30.04
C GLY A 85 1.60 8.20 -28.83
N SER A 86 1.30 7.46 -27.77
CA SER A 86 2.30 7.11 -26.76
C SER A 86 3.27 6.08 -27.30
N ASP A 87 4.48 6.06 -26.74
CA ASP A 87 5.51 5.11 -27.12
C ASP A 87 5.49 3.85 -26.23
N LEU A 88 4.88 3.95 -25.04
CA LEU A 88 4.72 2.85 -24.08
C LEU A 88 3.50 3.11 -23.17
N ALA A 89 2.80 2.04 -22.78
CA ALA A 89 1.76 2.06 -21.75
C ALA A 89 2.27 1.42 -20.45
N HIS A 90 2.07 2.09 -19.31
CA HIS A 90 2.36 1.55 -17.97
C HIS A 90 1.09 1.56 -17.11
N SER A 91 0.62 0.40 -16.68
CA SER A 91 -0.61 0.27 -15.92
C SER A 91 -0.37 -0.16 -14.47
N HIS A 92 -1.26 0.29 -13.58
CA HIS A 92 -1.22 0.00 -12.14
C HIS A 92 -2.53 -0.62 -11.67
N THR A 93 -2.45 -1.76 -10.97
CA THR A 93 -3.57 -2.55 -10.46
C THR A 93 -4.47 -3.15 -11.54
N TRP A 94 -5.25 -4.18 -11.19
CA TRP A 94 -6.17 -4.82 -12.13
C TRP A 94 -7.22 -3.87 -12.71
N TYR A 95 -7.51 -2.75 -12.03
CA TYR A 95 -8.46 -1.72 -12.46
C TYR A 95 -8.02 -0.94 -13.72
N ALA A 96 -6.77 -1.07 -14.14
CA ALA A 96 -6.22 -0.40 -15.33
C ALA A 96 -5.35 -1.34 -16.18
N ASN A 97 -5.08 -2.56 -15.70
CA ASN A 97 -4.17 -3.49 -16.37
C ASN A 97 -4.72 -3.98 -17.70
N LEU A 98 -6.04 -4.22 -17.80
CA LEU A 98 -6.67 -4.59 -19.07
C LEU A 98 -6.56 -3.45 -20.07
N GLY A 99 -6.72 -2.20 -19.66
CA GLY A 99 -6.52 -1.01 -20.50
C GLY A 99 -5.12 -0.94 -21.10
N GLY A 100 -4.08 -1.21 -20.30
CA GLY A 100 -2.69 -1.30 -20.77
C GLY A 100 -2.48 -2.44 -21.78
N HIS A 101 -3.06 -3.61 -21.52
CA HIS A 101 -3.02 -4.74 -22.45
C HIS A 101 -3.72 -4.42 -23.78
N LEU A 102 -4.89 -3.82 -23.75
CA LEU A 102 -5.62 -3.41 -24.95
C LEU A 102 -4.85 -2.32 -25.72
N ALA A 103 -4.22 -1.38 -25.04
CA ALA A 103 -3.36 -0.37 -25.65
C ALA A 103 -2.21 -1.01 -26.44
N LYS A 104 -1.52 -2.01 -25.86
CA LYS A 104 -0.50 -2.80 -26.53
C LYS A 104 -1.01 -3.41 -27.83
N LEU A 105 -2.18 -4.06 -27.78
CA LEU A 105 -2.76 -4.71 -28.97
C LEU A 105 -3.18 -3.72 -30.05
N MET A 106 -3.83 -2.61 -29.65
CA MET A 106 -4.38 -1.62 -30.59
C MET A 106 -3.31 -0.78 -31.27
N TRP A 107 -2.26 -0.42 -30.54
CA TRP A 107 -1.29 0.58 -30.99
C TRP A 107 0.11 0.00 -31.21
N SER A 108 0.30 -1.32 -30.97
CA SER A 108 1.59 -2.02 -31.09
C SER A 108 2.70 -1.34 -30.28
N ILE A 109 2.37 -0.88 -29.06
CA ILE A 109 3.31 -0.29 -28.11
C ILE A 109 3.59 -1.27 -26.96
N PRO A 110 4.78 -1.25 -26.33
CA PRO A 110 5.07 -2.06 -25.16
C PRO A 110 4.12 -1.76 -24.00
N HIS A 111 3.76 -2.80 -23.24
CA HIS A 111 3.00 -2.70 -22.01
C HIS A 111 3.83 -3.13 -20.80
N VAL A 112 4.04 -2.21 -19.88
CA VAL A 112 4.59 -2.45 -18.54
C VAL A 112 3.45 -2.43 -17.53
N MET A 113 3.46 -3.31 -16.53
CA MET A 113 2.50 -3.24 -15.44
C MET A 113 3.19 -3.34 -14.08
N THR A 114 2.72 -2.56 -13.11
CA THR A 114 3.15 -2.67 -11.71
C THR A 114 2.13 -3.45 -10.89
N ILE A 115 2.60 -4.48 -10.20
CA ILE A 115 1.82 -5.30 -9.29
C ILE A 115 1.94 -4.74 -7.87
N HIS A 116 0.84 -4.17 -7.37
CA HIS A 116 0.70 -3.71 -6.00
C HIS A 116 0.10 -4.77 -5.07
N SER A 117 -0.59 -5.74 -5.62
CA SER A 117 -1.13 -6.95 -4.98
C SER A 117 -1.67 -7.87 -6.06
N LEU A 118 -1.77 -9.17 -5.78
CA LEU A 118 -2.38 -10.13 -6.67
C LEU A 118 -3.79 -10.48 -6.20
N GLU A 119 -4.76 -10.47 -7.11
CA GLU A 119 -6.15 -10.81 -6.79
C GLU A 119 -6.34 -12.25 -6.27
N PRO A 120 -5.68 -13.29 -6.80
CA PRO A 120 -5.77 -14.65 -6.26
C PRO A 120 -5.32 -14.79 -4.80
N LEU A 121 -4.41 -13.92 -4.33
CA LEU A 121 -3.93 -13.91 -2.94
C LEU A 121 -4.81 -13.08 -2.00
N ARG A 122 -5.95 -12.60 -2.51
CA ARG A 122 -6.93 -11.76 -1.80
C ARG A 122 -8.34 -12.34 -1.93
N PRO A 123 -8.57 -13.63 -1.56
CA PRO A 123 -9.85 -14.32 -1.80
C PRO A 123 -11.04 -13.64 -1.11
N TRP A 124 -10.79 -12.90 -0.01
CA TRP A 124 -11.82 -12.08 0.65
C TRP A 124 -12.40 -10.97 -0.23
N LYS A 125 -11.76 -10.61 -1.35
CA LYS A 125 -12.30 -9.68 -2.34
C LYS A 125 -13.58 -10.19 -3.02
N ALA A 126 -13.80 -11.50 -3.03
CA ALA A 126 -15.06 -12.06 -3.51
C ALA A 126 -16.26 -11.58 -2.69
N GLU A 127 -16.09 -11.30 -1.40
CA GLU A 127 -17.13 -10.73 -0.53
C GLU A 127 -17.57 -9.34 -1.00
N GLN A 128 -16.64 -8.56 -1.59
CA GLN A 128 -16.90 -7.18 -2.06
C GLN A 128 -17.38 -7.13 -3.51
N LEU A 129 -16.84 -7.98 -4.37
CA LEU A 129 -17.04 -7.92 -5.82
C LEU A 129 -18.07 -8.93 -6.33
N GLY A 130 -18.53 -9.88 -5.49
CA GLY A 130 -19.42 -10.93 -5.93
C GLY A 130 -18.89 -11.64 -7.18
N GLY A 131 -19.74 -11.84 -8.20
CA GLY A 131 -19.34 -12.40 -9.49
C GLY A 131 -18.29 -11.58 -10.26
N GLY A 132 -18.15 -10.29 -9.92
CA GLY A 132 -17.11 -9.41 -10.49
C GLY A 132 -15.68 -9.81 -10.11
N TYR A 133 -15.50 -10.62 -9.04
CA TYR A 133 -14.19 -11.15 -8.68
C TYR A 133 -13.59 -12.06 -9.77
N ALA A 134 -14.42 -12.83 -10.45
CA ALA A 134 -13.96 -13.63 -11.59
C ALA A 134 -13.47 -12.76 -12.76
N LEU A 135 -14.07 -11.57 -12.95
CA LEU A 135 -13.62 -10.61 -13.96
C LEU A 135 -12.31 -9.93 -13.56
N SER A 136 -12.11 -9.59 -12.27
CA SER A 136 -10.83 -9.03 -11.81
C SER A 136 -9.68 -10.02 -12.00
N LEU A 137 -9.90 -11.31 -11.69
CA LEU A 137 -8.95 -12.38 -11.95
C LEU A 137 -8.64 -12.54 -13.45
N PHE A 138 -9.66 -12.47 -14.31
CA PHE A 138 -9.48 -12.53 -15.76
C PHE A 138 -8.66 -11.35 -16.28
N CYS A 139 -8.98 -10.14 -15.87
CA CYS A 139 -8.26 -8.93 -16.30
C CYS A 139 -6.79 -8.97 -15.87
N GLU A 140 -6.53 -9.34 -14.60
CA GLU A 140 -5.17 -9.44 -14.07
C GLU A 140 -4.37 -10.51 -14.80
N ARG A 141 -4.89 -11.75 -14.91
CA ARG A 141 -4.21 -12.85 -15.61
C ARG A 141 -3.89 -12.50 -17.05
N THR A 142 -4.89 -12.00 -17.80
CA THR A 142 -4.72 -11.65 -19.22
C THR A 142 -3.62 -10.61 -19.42
N ALA A 143 -3.59 -9.60 -18.58
CA ALA A 143 -2.60 -8.53 -18.67
C ALA A 143 -1.20 -9.02 -18.28
N ILE A 144 -1.06 -9.74 -17.17
CA ILE A 144 0.24 -10.16 -16.62
C ILE A 144 0.94 -11.17 -17.51
N GLU A 145 0.20 -12.14 -18.08
CA GLU A 145 0.75 -13.14 -18.99
C GLU A 145 1.23 -12.52 -20.32
N ALA A 146 0.60 -11.40 -20.74
CA ALA A 146 0.89 -10.74 -22.02
C ALA A 146 1.80 -9.50 -21.90
N ALA A 147 2.06 -8.96 -20.71
CA ALA A 147 2.90 -7.77 -20.52
C ALA A 147 4.33 -7.98 -21.03
N ASP A 148 4.95 -6.93 -21.57
CA ASP A 148 6.36 -6.95 -22.00
C ASP A 148 7.31 -6.89 -20.80
N ALA A 149 6.90 -6.21 -19.72
CA ALA A 149 7.54 -6.28 -18.41
C ALA A 149 6.53 -6.15 -17.28
N VAL A 150 6.80 -6.84 -16.18
CA VAL A 150 6.04 -6.80 -14.93
C VAL A 150 6.94 -6.25 -13.84
N ILE A 151 6.55 -5.17 -13.22
CA ILE A 151 7.22 -4.61 -12.04
C ILE A 151 6.56 -5.20 -10.79
N ALA A 152 7.32 -5.99 -10.04
CA ALA A 152 6.96 -6.45 -8.71
C ALA A 152 7.52 -5.47 -7.68
N VAL A 153 6.68 -5.00 -6.75
CA VAL A 153 7.10 -4.00 -5.74
C VAL A 153 8.01 -4.57 -4.64
N SER A 154 8.25 -5.89 -4.65
CA SER A 154 9.16 -6.59 -3.75
C SER A 154 9.58 -7.94 -4.34
N HIS A 155 10.63 -8.55 -3.80
CA HIS A 155 11.00 -9.94 -4.10
C HIS A 155 9.89 -10.92 -3.68
N GLY A 156 9.19 -10.61 -2.57
CA GLY A 156 8.01 -11.34 -2.15
C GLY A 156 6.93 -11.35 -3.23
N VAL A 157 6.57 -10.19 -3.77
CA VAL A 157 5.59 -10.09 -4.88
C VAL A 157 6.11 -10.77 -6.16
N ARG A 158 7.41 -10.67 -6.46
CA ARG A 158 7.98 -11.41 -7.61
C ARG A 158 7.78 -12.92 -7.47
N LYS A 159 8.03 -13.46 -6.29
CA LYS A 159 7.76 -14.88 -5.99
C LYS A 159 6.28 -15.20 -6.17
N ASP A 160 5.41 -14.40 -5.57
CA ASP A 160 3.95 -14.58 -5.67
C ASP A 160 3.46 -14.59 -7.13
N VAL A 161 3.99 -13.68 -7.97
CA VAL A 161 3.68 -13.61 -9.42
C VAL A 161 4.05 -14.91 -10.12
N LEU A 162 5.28 -15.41 -9.91
CA LEU A 162 5.79 -16.61 -10.60
C LEU A 162 5.10 -17.90 -10.12
N GLU A 163 4.68 -17.96 -8.85
CA GLU A 163 3.93 -19.08 -8.30
C GLU A 163 2.47 -19.07 -8.76
N THR A 164 1.85 -17.89 -8.82
CA THR A 164 0.43 -17.73 -9.20
C THR A 164 0.22 -17.85 -10.72
N TYR A 165 1.15 -17.34 -11.51
CA TYR A 165 1.10 -17.27 -12.97
C TYR A 165 2.34 -17.93 -13.60
N PRO A 166 2.44 -19.27 -13.57
CA PRO A 166 3.63 -20.00 -14.03
C PRO A 166 3.90 -19.87 -15.54
N ALA A 167 2.96 -19.33 -16.32
CA ALA A 167 3.17 -19.01 -17.73
C ALA A 167 3.97 -17.72 -17.95
N VAL A 168 4.18 -16.91 -16.91
CA VAL A 168 4.96 -15.66 -17.00
C VAL A 168 6.45 -16.00 -17.02
N ASP A 169 7.16 -15.47 -18.03
CA ASP A 169 8.61 -15.59 -18.13
C ASP A 169 9.28 -14.84 -16.96
N PRO A 170 10.09 -15.53 -16.11
CA PRO A 170 10.78 -14.91 -14.99
C PRO A 170 11.66 -13.71 -15.35
N ASP A 171 12.20 -13.66 -16.59
CA ASP A 171 13.05 -12.60 -17.08
C ASP A 171 12.27 -11.30 -17.38
N ARG A 172 10.94 -11.39 -17.50
CA ARG A 172 10.05 -10.23 -17.64
C ARG A 172 9.61 -9.65 -16.29
N VAL A 173 9.89 -10.30 -15.15
CA VAL A 173 9.47 -9.84 -13.82
C VAL A 173 10.63 -9.16 -13.12
N HIS A 174 10.56 -7.84 -13.05
CA HIS A 174 11.57 -6.96 -12.45
C HIS A 174 11.14 -6.51 -11.06
N VAL A 175 12.06 -6.51 -10.08
CA VAL A 175 11.79 -5.96 -8.76
C VAL A 175 12.17 -4.48 -8.76
N ILE A 176 11.18 -3.61 -8.56
CA ILE A 176 11.38 -2.18 -8.33
C ILE A 176 10.52 -1.79 -7.13
N HIS A 177 11.17 -1.49 -6.03
CA HIS A 177 10.50 -1.16 -4.76
C HIS A 177 9.67 0.13 -4.86
N ASN A 178 8.71 0.30 -3.94
CA ASN A 178 8.09 1.59 -3.71
C ASN A 178 9.05 2.52 -2.98
N GLY A 179 8.79 3.82 -3.04
CA GLY A 179 9.62 4.84 -2.43
C GLY A 179 8.95 5.59 -1.29
N ILE A 180 9.74 6.47 -0.70
CA ILE A 180 9.30 7.46 0.29
C ILE A 180 9.90 8.82 -0.07
N ASP A 181 9.22 9.89 0.31
CA ASP A 181 9.76 11.25 0.27
C ASP A 181 10.22 11.64 1.68
N PRO A 182 11.52 11.59 1.98
CA PRO A 182 12.04 11.84 3.32
C PRO A 182 11.99 13.31 3.73
N GLU A 183 11.69 14.22 2.80
CA GLU A 183 11.47 15.63 3.13
C GLU A 183 10.04 15.87 3.61
N VAL A 184 9.09 15.11 3.08
CA VAL A 184 7.69 15.13 3.54
C VAL A 184 7.56 14.33 4.83
N TYR A 185 8.03 13.07 4.82
CA TYR A 185 7.99 12.20 5.98
C TYR A 185 9.31 12.32 6.76
N ARG A 186 9.27 13.09 7.81
CA ARG A 186 10.39 13.29 8.74
C ARG A 186 9.86 13.50 10.13
N ARG A 187 10.72 13.33 11.13
CA ARG A 187 10.33 13.47 12.52
C ARG A 187 9.83 14.88 12.83
N GLN A 188 8.56 15.00 13.19
CA GLN A 188 7.84 16.24 13.52
C GLN A 188 6.82 15.96 14.63
N PRO A 189 7.24 15.75 15.90
CA PRO A 189 6.30 15.51 17.00
C PRO A 189 5.48 16.79 17.28
N SER A 190 4.18 16.62 17.60
CA SER A 190 3.28 17.73 17.92
C SER A 190 2.39 17.39 19.09
N ALA A 191 2.59 18.09 20.21
CA ALA A 191 1.75 17.95 21.40
C ALA A 191 0.29 18.42 21.12
N GLU A 192 0.11 19.44 20.29
CA GLU A 192 -1.20 19.94 19.88
C GLU A 192 -2.01 18.87 19.13
N THR A 193 -1.36 18.14 18.22
CA THR A 193 -2.01 17.03 17.51
C THR A 193 -2.36 15.88 18.45
N LEU A 194 -1.50 15.56 19.43
CA LEU A 194 -1.82 14.52 20.42
C LEU A 194 -3.03 14.92 21.26
N GLU A 195 -3.07 16.18 21.73
CA GLU A 195 -4.20 16.71 22.50
C GLU A 195 -5.50 16.69 21.68
N LEU A 196 -5.44 17.10 20.40
CA LEU A 196 -6.58 17.08 19.47
C LEU A 196 -7.26 15.71 19.40
N TYR A 197 -6.47 14.63 19.45
CA TYR A 197 -6.97 13.26 19.36
C TYR A 197 -7.10 12.57 20.72
N GLY A 198 -6.93 13.30 21.83
CA GLY A 198 -7.07 12.72 23.17
C GLY A 198 -5.97 11.75 23.57
N ILE A 199 -4.78 11.89 22.99
CA ILE A 199 -3.61 11.05 23.27
C ILE A 199 -2.79 11.73 24.38
N ASP A 200 -2.50 10.99 25.46
CA ASP A 200 -1.69 11.49 26.57
C ASP A 200 -0.20 11.52 26.18
N ALA A 201 0.33 12.71 25.95
CA ALA A 201 1.73 12.91 25.59
C ALA A 201 2.75 12.47 26.67
N GLY A 202 2.31 12.28 27.90
CA GLY A 202 3.13 11.80 29.02
C GLY A 202 3.27 10.27 29.07
N ARG A 203 2.56 9.54 28.22
CA ARG A 203 2.54 8.09 28.19
C ARG A 203 3.04 7.54 26.87
N PRO A 204 3.93 6.53 26.88
CA PRO A 204 4.39 5.88 25.65
C PRO A 204 3.24 5.15 24.95
N TYR A 205 3.20 5.20 23.61
CA TYR A 205 2.17 4.50 22.86
C TYR A 205 2.71 3.71 21.67
N ALA A 206 2.00 2.62 21.37
CA ALA A 206 2.09 1.89 20.12
C ALA A 206 1.09 2.48 19.11
N PHE A 207 1.49 2.61 17.86
CA PHE A 207 0.70 3.23 16.82
C PHE A 207 0.38 2.25 15.68
N PHE A 208 -0.86 2.29 15.22
CA PHE A 208 -1.32 1.60 14.01
C PHE A 208 -2.10 2.57 13.15
N ASN A 209 -1.83 2.59 11.84
CA ASN A 209 -2.72 3.21 10.87
C ASN A 209 -3.00 2.29 9.68
N GLY A 210 -4.25 2.27 9.23
CA GLY A 210 -4.65 1.47 8.11
C GLY A 210 -6.16 1.28 7.99
N ARG A 211 -6.60 0.72 6.85
CA ARG A 211 -8.01 0.35 6.67
C ARG A 211 -8.37 -0.85 7.54
N ILE A 212 -9.64 -0.94 7.92
CA ILE A 212 -10.18 -2.12 8.63
C ILE A 212 -10.44 -3.22 7.61
N THR A 213 -9.42 -4.03 7.36
CA THR A 213 -9.47 -5.14 6.40
C THR A 213 -8.84 -6.39 7.01
N ARG A 214 -9.21 -7.58 6.53
CA ARG A 214 -8.56 -8.84 6.95
C ARG A 214 -7.05 -8.78 6.68
N GLN A 215 -6.66 -8.17 5.56
CA GLN A 215 -5.27 -8.00 5.16
C GLN A 215 -4.40 -7.30 6.21
N LYS A 216 -4.92 -6.26 6.87
CA LYS A 216 -4.14 -5.40 7.78
C LYS A 216 -3.98 -5.96 9.19
N GLY A 217 -4.65 -7.07 9.52
CA GLY A 217 -4.44 -7.80 10.76
C GLY A 217 -4.80 -7.06 12.05
N LEU A 218 -5.67 -6.03 11.97
CA LEU A 218 -6.08 -5.27 13.16
C LEU A 218 -6.68 -6.14 14.29
N PRO A 219 -7.45 -7.23 14.01
CA PRO A 219 -7.87 -8.15 15.06
C PRO A 219 -6.71 -8.78 15.83
N LEU A 220 -5.60 -9.10 15.15
CA LEU A 220 -4.41 -9.68 15.80
C LEU A 220 -3.74 -8.65 16.73
N LEU A 221 -3.66 -7.38 16.32
CA LEU A 221 -3.14 -6.30 17.17
C LEU A 221 -4.02 -6.08 18.39
N LEU A 222 -5.34 -6.03 18.23
CA LEU A 222 -6.27 -5.85 19.36
C LEU A 222 -6.19 -7.03 20.33
N ALA A 223 -6.01 -8.26 19.84
CA ALA A 223 -5.76 -9.42 20.70
C ALA A 223 -4.42 -9.32 21.43
N ALA A 224 -3.37 -8.83 20.77
CA ALA A 224 -2.07 -8.58 21.41
C ALA A 224 -2.15 -7.45 22.46
N ALA A 225 -2.97 -6.43 22.23
CA ALA A 225 -3.17 -5.31 23.15
C ALA A 225 -3.71 -5.74 24.51
N LEU A 226 -4.46 -6.86 24.60
CA LEU A 226 -4.89 -7.44 25.88
C LEU A 226 -3.72 -7.90 26.76
N GLN A 227 -2.54 -8.12 26.18
CA GLN A 227 -1.32 -8.56 26.88
C GLN A 227 -0.36 -7.39 27.19
N LEU A 228 -0.68 -6.14 26.76
CA LEU A 228 0.12 -4.96 27.09
C LEU A 228 -0.19 -4.46 28.50
N ASP A 229 0.75 -3.71 29.08
CA ASP A 229 0.55 -3.12 30.40
C ASP A 229 -0.37 -1.89 30.34
N THR A 230 -1.09 -1.61 31.44
CA THR A 230 -2.06 -0.50 31.52
C THR A 230 -1.41 0.90 31.48
N GLN A 231 -0.10 0.98 31.67
CA GLN A 231 0.66 2.24 31.54
C GLN A 231 0.90 2.67 30.09
N HIS A 232 0.73 1.76 29.15
CA HIS A 232 0.93 2.04 27.73
C HIS A 232 -0.39 2.38 27.05
N GLN A 233 -0.32 3.19 25.99
CA GLN A 233 -1.47 3.46 25.14
C GLN A 233 -1.34 2.69 23.82
N LEU A 234 -2.48 2.29 23.25
CA LEU A 234 -2.58 1.87 21.86
C LEU A 234 -3.37 2.93 21.09
N VAL A 235 -2.74 3.55 20.09
CA VAL A 235 -3.38 4.54 19.22
C VAL A 235 -3.64 3.90 17.87
N VAL A 236 -4.90 3.90 17.47
CA VAL A 236 -5.38 3.29 16.21
C VAL A 236 -6.04 4.33 15.35
N VAL A 237 -5.50 4.58 14.16
CA VAL A 237 -6.17 5.34 13.10
C VAL A 237 -6.68 4.34 12.07
N ALA A 238 -7.98 4.02 12.16
CA ALA A 238 -8.58 3.01 11.29
C ALA A 238 -10.05 3.32 11.04
N SER A 239 -10.41 3.33 9.75
CA SER A 239 -11.76 3.58 9.28
C SER A 239 -12.11 2.67 8.11
N SER A 240 -13.34 2.78 7.60
CA SER A 240 -13.79 2.14 6.34
C SER A 240 -13.58 0.62 6.35
N PRO A 241 -14.33 -0.12 7.16
CA PRO A 241 -14.27 -1.58 7.14
C PRO A 241 -14.70 -2.13 5.78
N ASP A 242 -13.97 -3.14 5.29
CA ASP A 242 -14.25 -3.77 4.00
C ASP A 242 -15.60 -4.51 4.01
N THR A 243 -16.01 -5.10 5.14
CA THR A 243 -17.29 -5.80 5.31
C THR A 243 -17.88 -5.57 6.71
N PRO A 244 -19.21 -5.79 6.90
CA PRO A 244 -19.84 -5.73 8.22
C PRO A 244 -19.25 -6.73 9.22
N GLU A 245 -18.82 -7.91 8.75
CA GLU A 245 -18.28 -8.98 9.59
C GLU A 245 -16.97 -8.57 10.26
N ILE A 246 -16.01 -8.01 9.47
CA ILE A 246 -14.74 -7.53 10.02
C ILE A 246 -14.97 -6.31 10.93
N ALA A 247 -15.95 -5.45 10.62
CA ALA A 247 -16.33 -4.35 11.48
C ALA A 247 -16.81 -4.84 12.85
N ALA A 248 -17.72 -5.83 12.86
CA ALA A 248 -18.26 -6.42 14.08
C ALA A 248 -17.18 -7.13 14.92
N GLU A 249 -16.24 -7.84 14.27
CA GLU A 249 -15.12 -8.51 14.93
C GLU A 249 -14.20 -7.50 15.61
N VAL A 250 -13.79 -6.47 14.88
CA VAL A 250 -12.90 -5.42 15.37
C VAL A 250 -13.53 -4.65 16.52
N ASN A 251 -14.81 -4.27 16.41
CA ASN A 251 -15.54 -3.57 17.48
C ASN A 251 -15.61 -4.42 18.78
N ARG A 252 -15.94 -5.71 18.68
CA ARG A 252 -15.95 -6.60 19.85
C ARG A 252 -14.60 -6.70 20.54
N LEU A 253 -13.50 -6.76 19.75
CA LEU A 253 -12.15 -6.81 20.32
C LEU A 253 -11.77 -5.46 20.95
N ALA A 254 -12.10 -4.35 20.32
CA ALA A 254 -11.86 -3.02 20.87
C ALA A 254 -12.61 -2.79 22.18
N ASP A 255 -13.88 -3.21 22.27
CA ASP A 255 -14.67 -3.13 23.49
C ASP A 255 -14.09 -4.00 24.61
N ARG A 256 -13.59 -5.19 24.26
CA ARG A 256 -12.90 -6.06 25.21
C ARG A 256 -11.61 -5.42 25.72
N VAL A 257 -10.79 -4.83 24.85
CA VAL A 257 -9.55 -4.11 25.23
C VAL A 257 -9.87 -3.02 26.25
N ARG A 258 -10.91 -2.21 26.00
CA ARG A 258 -11.37 -1.16 26.93
C ARG A 258 -11.92 -1.73 28.24
N ALA A 259 -12.72 -2.79 28.17
CA ALA A 259 -13.32 -3.44 29.35
C ALA A 259 -12.27 -4.04 30.31
N GLU A 260 -11.13 -4.49 29.75
CA GLU A 260 -9.98 -4.97 30.53
C GLU A 260 -9.07 -3.83 31.03
N GLY A 261 -9.51 -2.57 30.92
CA GLY A 261 -8.81 -1.39 31.42
C GLY A 261 -7.57 -0.98 30.63
N ARG A 262 -7.45 -1.45 29.40
CA ARG A 262 -6.38 -1.03 28.47
C ARG A 262 -6.74 0.29 27.83
N ASP A 263 -5.74 1.16 27.66
CA ASP A 263 -5.93 2.47 27.04
C ASP A 263 -5.88 2.37 25.52
N LEU A 264 -7.05 2.48 24.88
CA LEU A 264 -7.23 2.41 23.45
C LEU A 264 -7.83 3.72 22.93
N VAL A 265 -7.00 4.53 22.30
CA VAL A 265 -7.42 5.71 21.56
C VAL A 265 -7.72 5.29 20.10
N TRP A 266 -8.96 5.50 19.68
CA TRP A 266 -9.41 5.12 18.35
C TRP A 266 -9.89 6.33 17.54
N ILE A 267 -9.23 6.57 16.40
CA ILE A 267 -9.59 7.62 15.45
C ILE A 267 -10.22 6.92 14.22
N ASP A 268 -11.52 7.07 14.06
CA ASP A 268 -12.36 6.33 13.09
C ASP A 268 -12.66 7.09 11.80
N HIS A 269 -11.94 8.15 11.56
CA HIS A 269 -12.12 9.02 10.39
C HIS A 269 -10.78 9.33 9.71
N PHE A 270 -10.88 9.84 8.48
CA PHE A 270 -9.70 10.31 7.74
C PHE A 270 -9.06 11.51 8.43
N ILE A 271 -7.76 11.46 8.64
CA ILE A 271 -6.98 12.55 9.20
C ILE A 271 -5.95 13.08 8.17
N PRO A 272 -5.58 14.37 8.24
CA PRO A 272 -4.59 14.97 7.36
C PRO A 272 -3.24 14.24 7.43
N ARG A 273 -2.51 14.21 6.31
CA ARG A 273 -1.16 13.61 6.23
C ARG A 273 -0.22 14.19 7.29
N GLU A 274 -0.29 15.48 7.54
CA GLU A 274 0.50 16.16 8.57
C GLU A 274 0.26 15.55 9.96
N HIS A 275 -1.00 15.29 10.32
CA HIS A 275 -1.32 14.67 11.59
C HIS A 275 -0.83 13.22 11.68
N LEU A 276 -0.86 12.46 10.56
CA LEU A 276 -0.24 11.13 10.53
C LEU A 276 1.27 11.19 10.79
N ILE A 277 1.97 12.16 10.20
CA ILE A 277 3.39 12.41 10.44
C ILE A 277 3.65 12.73 11.91
N HIS A 278 2.82 13.58 12.54
CA HIS A 278 2.92 13.92 13.96
C HIS A 278 2.71 12.69 14.85
N LEU A 279 1.71 11.84 14.53
CA LEU A 279 1.44 10.61 15.27
C LEU A 279 2.57 9.60 15.13
N HIS A 280 3.09 9.36 13.92
CA HIS A 280 4.30 8.55 13.72
C HIS A 280 5.47 9.10 14.55
N SER A 281 5.77 10.38 14.42
CA SER A 281 6.91 11.04 15.06
C SER A 281 6.90 11.02 16.59
N SER A 282 5.72 10.88 17.18
CA SER A 282 5.51 10.86 18.63
C SER A 282 5.34 9.44 19.18
N ALA A 283 5.08 8.46 18.33
CA ALA A 283 4.94 7.05 18.72
C ALA A 283 6.30 6.45 19.10
N ILE A 284 6.29 5.57 20.10
CA ILE A 284 7.47 4.76 20.44
C ILE A 284 7.66 3.64 19.43
N VAL A 285 6.56 3.03 18.98
CA VAL A 285 6.59 1.91 18.04
C VAL A 285 5.39 1.98 17.09
N PHE A 286 5.66 1.79 15.81
CA PHE A 286 4.63 1.53 14.79
C PHE A 286 4.42 0.04 14.63
N VAL A 287 3.16 -0.41 14.58
CA VAL A 287 2.83 -1.83 14.49
C VAL A 287 2.16 -2.13 13.14
N CYS A 288 2.72 -3.08 12.39
CA CYS A 288 2.16 -3.55 11.12
C CYS A 288 1.90 -5.06 11.17
N PRO A 289 0.76 -5.51 11.71
CA PRO A 289 0.43 -6.92 11.92
C PRO A 289 -0.23 -7.56 10.68
N SER A 290 0.12 -7.08 9.48
CA SER A 290 -0.51 -7.50 8.23
C SER A 290 -0.38 -9.00 7.99
N VAL A 291 -1.44 -9.65 7.51
CA VAL A 291 -1.42 -11.07 7.10
C VAL A 291 -0.95 -11.24 5.65
N TYR A 292 -1.08 -10.18 4.87
CA TYR A 292 -0.58 -10.06 3.51
C TYR A 292 -0.14 -8.61 3.26
N GLU A 293 1.12 -8.39 2.94
CA GLU A 293 1.67 -7.06 2.67
C GLU A 293 2.64 -7.11 1.49
N PRO A 294 2.19 -6.71 0.30
CA PRO A 294 3.04 -6.72 -0.89
C PRO A 294 4.34 -5.94 -0.74
N PHE A 295 4.30 -4.82 -0.02
CA PHE A 295 5.46 -4.00 0.29
C PHE A 295 5.41 -3.43 1.70
N GLY A 296 4.57 -2.39 1.96
CA GLY A 296 4.42 -1.76 3.27
C GLY A 296 4.83 -0.28 3.29
N LEU A 297 4.19 0.57 2.46
CA LEU A 297 4.46 2.02 2.44
C LEU A 297 4.33 2.65 3.83
N VAL A 298 3.34 2.25 4.62
CA VAL A 298 3.15 2.76 5.99
C VAL A 298 4.33 2.46 6.92
N ILE A 299 5.10 1.40 6.63
CA ILE A 299 6.34 1.09 7.36
C ILE A 299 7.43 2.09 6.97
N LEU A 300 7.55 2.41 5.66
CA LEU A 300 8.50 3.45 5.23
C LEU A 300 8.15 4.82 5.84
N GLU A 301 6.86 5.14 5.93
CA GLU A 301 6.37 6.37 6.57
C GLU A 301 6.78 6.44 8.05
N ALA A 302 6.57 5.36 8.79
CA ALA A 302 6.98 5.25 10.19
C ALA A 302 8.51 5.38 10.36
N MET A 303 9.27 4.60 9.59
CA MET A 303 10.74 4.64 9.63
C MET A 303 11.29 6.01 9.22
N ALA A 304 10.70 6.67 8.21
CA ALA A 304 11.08 8.03 7.82
C ALA A 304 10.83 9.05 8.93
N CYS A 305 9.85 8.81 9.81
CA CYS A 305 9.55 9.62 11.00
C CYS A 305 10.38 9.20 12.25
N GLU A 306 11.40 8.34 12.09
CA GLU A 306 12.25 7.82 13.17
C GLU A 306 11.48 6.98 14.20
N THR A 307 10.45 6.27 13.78
CA THR A 307 9.65 5.39 14.62
C THR A 307 10.11 3.95 14.43
N ALA A 308 10.45 3.26 15.53
CA ALA A 308 10.76 1.83 15.51
C ALA A 308 9.55 1.02 15.03
N VAL A 309 9.78 -0.13 14.40
CA VAL A 309 8.72 -0.94 13.79
C VAL A 309 8.64 -2.32 14.41
N VAL A 310 7.42 -2.79 14.70
CA VAL A 310 7.13 -4.20 14.93
C VAL A 310 6.15 -4.66 13.86
N ALA A 311 6.54 -5.64 13.06
CA ALA A 311 5.73 -6.07 11.93
C ALA A 311 5.72 -7.58 11.74
N SER A 312 4.71 -8.11 11.06
CA SER A 312 4.69 -9.50 10.63
C SER A 312 5.76 -9.77 9.56
N ARG A 313 6.37 -10.97 9.56
CA ARG A 313 7.35 -11.40 8.57
C ARG A 313 6.65 -11.97 7.33
N VAL A 314 5.95 -11.08 6.58
CA VAL A 314 5.18 -11.49 5.38
C VAL A 314 5.48 -10.57 4.19
N GLY A 315 5.35 -11.11 2.97
CA GLY A 315 5.46 -10.36 1.72
C GLY A 315 6.75 -9.55 1.60
N GLY A 316 6.63 -8.25 1.33
CA GLY A 316 7.76 -7.32 1.18
C GLY A 316 8.28 -6.72 2.50
N ILE A 317 7.62 -6.95 3.64
CA ILE A 317 8.04 -6.36 4.93
C ILE A 317 9.50 -6.69 5.30
N PRO A 318 9.99 -7.95 5.13
CA PRO A 318 11.39 -8.29 5.45
C PRO A 318 12.43 -7.59 4.56
N GLU A 319 12.00 -6.97 3.46
CA GLU A 319 12.88 -6.19 2.59
C GLU A 319 13.06 -4.75 3.10
N ILE A 320 12.13 -4.28 3.94
CA ILE A 320 12.13 -2.95 4.54
C ILE A 320 12.74 -2.99 5.95
N VAL A 321 12.18 -3.84 6.83
CA VAL A 321 12.58 -3.95 8.23
C VAL A 321 13.75 -4.93 8.38
N VAL A 322 14.83 -4.49 9.01
CA VAL A 322 15.98 -5.33 9.38
C VAL A 322 15.81 -5.75 10.84
N GLU A 323 15.67 -7.06 11.04
CA GLU A 323 15.46 -7.67 12.36
C GLU A 323 16.53 -7.25 13.38
N GLY A 324 16.09 -6.69 14.51
CA GLY A 324 16.96 -6.27 15.59
C GLY A 324 17.74 -4.98 15.35
N GLU A 325 17.68 -4.40 14.14
CA GLU A 325 18.38 -3.16 13.78
C GLU A 325 17.39 -1.99 13.59
N THR A 326 16.38 -2.16 12.75
CA THR A 326 15.38 -1.10 12.46
C THR A 326 14.01 -1.40 13.05
N GLY A 327 13.84 -2.57 13.68
CA GLY A 327 12.60 -3.04 14.26
C GLY A 327 12.62 -4.55 14.50
N PHE A 328 11.46 -5.10 14.79
CA PHE A 328 11.26 -6.54 14.99
C PHE A 328 10.28 -7.13 13.99
N LEU A 329 10.59 -8.34 13.51
CA LEU A 329 9.74 -9.13 12.63
C LEU A 329 9.20 -10.33 13.38
N VAL A 330 7.89 -10.53 13.33
CA VAL A 330 7.20 -11.63 14.00
C VAL A 330 6.67 -12.62 12.96
N ASP A 331 6.97 -13.90 13.12
CA ASP A 331 6.53 -14.95 12.21
C ASP A 331 5.03 -15.24 12.40
N LEU A 332 4.26 -15.18 11.30
CA LEU A 332 2.82 -15.43 11.30
C LEU A 332 2.52 -16.84 10.75
N ASP A 333 1.94 -17.68 11.60
CA ASP A 333 1.27 -18.92 11.20
C ASP A 333 -0.24 -18.65 11.17
N PRO A 334 -0.88 -18.57 9.99
CA PRO A 334 -2.31 -18.26 9.90
C PRO A 334 -3.21 -19.29 10.57
N ASP A 335 -2.76 -20.56 10.67
CA ASP A 335 -3.52 -21.65 11.28
C ASP A 335 -3.38 -21.67 12.81
N ARG A 336 -2.37 -20.99 13.35
CA ARG A 336 -2.07 -20.91 14.79
C ARG A 336 -1.65 -19.48 15.21
N PRO A 337 -2.57 -18.51 15.13
CA PRO A 337 -2.25 -17.10 15.37
C PRO A 337 -1.87 -16.75 16.81
N GLU A 338 -2.11 -17.64 17.79
CA GLU A 338 -1.84 -17.37 19.21
C GLU A 338 -0.36 -17.13 19.49
N GLY A 339 0.53 -17.86 18.80
CA GLY A 339 1.98 -17.67 18.88
C GLY A 339 2.39 -16.29 18.38
N PHE A 340 1.85 -15.90 17.22
CA PHE A 340 2.05 -14.56 16.64
C PHE A 340 1.56 -13.46 17.59
N ILE A 341 0.34 -13.58 18.12
CA ILE A 341 -0.26 -12.59 19.04
C ILE A 341 0.61 -12.37 20.27
N THR A 342 1.11 -13.47 20.87
CA THR A 342 1.95 -13.42 22.05
C THR A 342 3.32 -12.79 21.76
N GLU A 343 3.96 -13.18 20.67
CA GLU A 343 5.25 -12.61 20.28
C GLU A 343 5.10 -11.14 19.87
N LEU A 344 4.04 -10.78 19.13
CA LEU A 344 3.72 -9.41 18.76
C LEU A 344 3.62 -8.52 20.02
N ALA A 345 2.84 -8.95 21.02
CA ALA A 345 2.71 -8.24 22.30
C ALA A 345 4.06 -8.10 23.02
N SER A 346 4.87 -9.18 23.04
CA SER A 346 6.20 -9.18 23.63
C SER A 346 7.13 -8.15 22.99
N ARG A 347 7.19 -8.10 21.64
CA ARG A 347 8.04 -7.16 20.89
C ARG A 347 7.58 -5.72 21.03
N ILE A 348 6.26 -5.47 21.02
CA ILE A 348 5.71 -4.14 21.26
C ILE A 348 6.10 -3.66 22.66
N ARG A 349 5.92 -4.48 23.71
CA ARG A 349 6.27 -4.16 25.08
C ARG A 349 7.77 -3.88 25.24
N ALA A 350 8.63 -4.69 24.62
CA ALA A 350 10.08 -4.49 24.67
C ALA A 350 10.50 -3.09 24.21
N LEU A 351 9.82 -2.53 23.21
CA LEU A 351 10.10 -1.16 22.75
C LEU A 351 9.42 -0.10 23.60
N LEU A 352 8.20 -0.35 24.09
CA LEU A 352 7.49 0.59 24.98
C LEU A 352 8.21 0.76 26.33
N ASP A 353 8.88 -0.29 26.81
CA ASP A 353 9.61 -0.29 28.09
C ASP A 353 11.07 0.20 27.95
N ASP A 354 11.63 0.21 26.72
CA ASP A 354 13.01 0.66 26.44
C ASP A 354 13.01 1.74 25.35
N ALA A 355 12.78 2.99 25.76
CA ALA A 355 12.75 4.14 24.86
C ALA A 355 14.08 4.38 24.13
N GLU A 356 15.22 3.99 24.72
CA GLU A 356 16.54 4.13 24.08
C GLU A 356 16.73 3.12 22.95
N LEU A 357 16.28 1.88 23.15
CA LEU A 357 16.26 0.86 22.09
C LEU A 357 15.35 1.31 20.94
N ALA A 358 14.11 1.77 21.26
CA ALA A 358 13.17 2.25 20.26
C ALA A 358 13.75 3.44 19.46
N ARG A 359 14.38 4.41 20.13
CA ARG A 359 15.04 5.55 19.48
C ARG A 359 16.14 5.10 18.52
N LYS A 360 17.02 4.20 18.95
CA LYS A 360 18.11 3.67 18.10
C LYS A 360 17.57 2.96 16.86
N MET A 361 16.54 2.12 17.02
CA MET A 361 15.90 1.44 15.90
C MET A 361 15.22 2.43 14.95
N GLY A 362 14.56 3.45 15.48
CA GLY A 362 13.92 4.50 14.68
C GLY A 362 14.94 5.29 13.85
N GLU A 363 16.06 5.72 14.44
CA GLU A 363 17.14 6.41 13.74
C GLU A 363 17.76 5.53 12.64
N ALA A 364 18.08 4.27 12.95
CA ALA A 364 18.58 3.31 11.97
C ALA A 364 17.56 3.07 10.84
N GLY A 365 16.27 3.05 11.19
CA GLY A 365 15.16 2.97 10.24
C GLY A 365 15.15 4.13 9.25
N ARG A 366 15.25 5.38 9.75
CA ARG A 366 15.34 6.56 8.90
C ARG A 366 16.54 6.53 7.97
N ASP A 367 17.72 6.22 8.51
CA ASP A 367 18.94 6.12 7.72
C ASP A 367 18.81 5.11 6.56
N ARG A 368 18.15 3.99 6.83
CA ARG A 368 17.87 2.98 5.82
C ARG A 368 16.93 3.49 4.73
N VAL A 369 15.80 4.09 5.10
CA VAL A 369 14.81 4.52 4.08
C VAL A 369 15.35 5.66 3.22
N VAL A 370 16.09 6.60 3.79
CA VAL A 370 16.75 7.70 3.05
C VAL A 370 17.74 7.15 2.03
N ARG A 371 18.53 6.14 2.41
CA ARG A 371 19.54 5.56 1.51
C ARG A 371 18.97 4.68 0.41
N SER A 372 17.87 3.94 0.70
CA SER A 372 17.48 2.79 -0.13
C SER A 372 16.13 2.96 -0.84
N PHE A 373 15.27 3.89 -0.40
CA PHE A 373 13.89 3.98 -0.88
C PHE A 373 13.50 5.37 -1.38
N GLY A 374 14.45 6.14 -1.93
CA GLY A 374 14.17 7.46 -2.49
C GLY A 374 13.49 7.39 -3.86
N TRP A 375 12.39 8.12 -4.04
CA TRP A 375 11.63 8.16 -5.30
C TRP A 375 12.46 8.52 -6.55
N PRO A 376 13.45 9.44 -6.50
CA PRO A 376 14.25 9.74 -7.70
C PRO A 376 15.00 8.53 -8.26
N ALA A 377 15.57 7.67 -7.39
CA ALA A 377 16.28 6.46 -7.81
C ALA A 377 15.29 5.41 -8.39
N ILE A 378 14.12 5.28 -7.79
CA ILE A 378 13.06 4.38 -8.26
C ILE A 378 12.54 4.81 -9.62
N ALA A 379 12.29 6.10 -9.83
CA ALA A 379 11.86 6.62 -11.12
C ALA A 379 12.95 6.44 -12.20
N ALA A 380 14.23 6.64 -11.85
CA ALA A 380 15.33 6.41 -12.78
C ALA A 380 15.44 4.93 -13.20
N THR A 381 15.28 3.99 -12.23
CA THR A 381 15.24 2.56 -12.53
C THR A 381 14.06 2.19 -13.43
N THR A 382 12.89 2.76 -13.15
CA THR A 382 11.67 2.55 -13.96
C THR A 382 11.85 3.10 -15.39
N ALA A 383 12.42 4.31 -15.52
CA ALA A 383 12.71 4.89 -16.83
C ALA A 383 13.72 4.04 -17.63
N GLY A 384 14.76 3.51 -16.98
CA GLY A 384 15.71 2.60 -17.61
C GLY A 384 15.06 1.30 -18.12
N LEU A 385 14.07 0.76 -17.39
CA LEU A 385 13.29 -0.37 -17.87
C LEU A 385 12.50 0.00 -19.14
N TYR A 386 11.86 1.17 -19.19
CA TYR A 386 11.14 1.63 -20.39
C TYR A 386 12.08 1.76 -21.60
N GLU A 387 13.25 2.38 -21.40
CA GLU A 387 14.26 2.51 -22.46
C GLU A 387 14.67 1.15 -23.01
N SER A 388 14.88 0.15 -22.14
CA SER A 388 15.25 -1.19 -22.55
C SER A 388 14.20 -1.87 -23.43
N LEU A 389 12.91 -1.53 -23.29
CA LEU A 389 11.80 -2.05 -24.09
C LEU A 389 11.62 -1.28 -25.41
N LEU A 390 11.87 0.03 -25.40
CA LEU A 390 11.73 0.90 -26.58
C LEU A 390 12.85 0.73 -27.61
N HIS A 391 13.98 0.18 -27.21
CA HIS A 391 15.14 -0.06 -28.07
C HIS A 391 15.29 -1.53 -28.52
N ARG A 392 14.30 -2.38 -28.23
CA ARG A 392 14.18 -3.75 -28.78
C ARG A 392 13.49 -3.70 -30.14
#